data_41f5ec0aacdd02573aad3b36e4baec03
#
_entry.id   41f5ec0aacdd02573aad3b36e4baec03
#
_cell.length_a   1.000
_cell.length_b   1.000
_cell.length_c   1.000
_cell.angle_alpha   90.00
_cell.angle_beta   90.00
_cell.angle_gamma   90.00
#
_symmetry.space_group_name_H-M   'P 1'
#
loop_
_entity.id
_entity.type
_entity.pdbx_description
1 polymer ?
#
loop_
_entity_poly.entity_id
_entity_poly.type
_entity_poly.pdbx_seq_one_letter_code
_entity_poly.pdbx_strand_id
1 'polypeptide(L)'
;MTKLTLLSTFLMIATLTFGQNADWQLKRNQDDIKVYYRQSADSKVYELKMVYHVEASLSGVVKLLDDVQNYTNWVYKLAETSVVERVNQTDFYYYNRMDFPWPMSDRDLVGYSRLWQEMDTKIVRATVKSAHWKTKEKSDLVRITLLDIQWNLIPQKDGRVKIEYFLKSDPAGSIPGWMVNLALDQGPIETIKNMRKELKKDKYKNVRLPFIEEL
;
A
#
# COMPACT_ATOMS: atom_id res chain seq x y z
N MET A 1 8.98 -59.03 -50.04
CA MET A 1 9.08 -57.56 -49.99
C MET A 1 8.18 -57.08 -48.86
N THR A 2 8.77 -56.95 -47.67
CA THR A 2 8.02 -56.60 -46.44
C THR A 2 8.20 -55.09 -46.17
N LYS A 3 7.10 -54.33 -46.23
CA LYS A 3 7.12 -52.90 -45.95
C LYS A 3 7.01 -52.67 -44.44
N LEU A 4 8.06 -52.08 -43.86
CA LEU A 4 8.14 -51.67 -42.46
C LEU A 4 7.58 -50.26 -42.35
N THR A 5 6.43 -50.10 -41.69
CA THR A 5 5.81 -48.82 -41.38
C THR A 5 6.34 -48.34 -40.04
N LEU A 6 7.16 -47.25 -40.05
CA LEU A 6 7.56 -46.54 -38.83
C LEU A 6 6.42 -45.63 -38.34
N LEU A 7 5.89 -45.95 -37.17
CA LEU A 7 4.93 -45.11 -36.45
C LEU A 7 5.71 -44.14 -35.56
N SER A 8 5.77 -42.86 -35.96
CA SER A 8 6.40 -41.78 -35.22
C SER A 8 5.44 -41.27 -34.17
N THR A 9 5.66 -41.60 -32.91
CA THR A 9 4.90 -41.09 -31.77
C THR A 9 5.44 -39.70 -31.40
N PHE A 10 4.68 -38.65 -31.71
CA PHE A 10 4.99 -37.26 -31.36
C PHE A 10 4.58 -37.04 -29.89
N LEU A 11 5.55 -37.03 -28.97
CA LEU A 11 5.35 -36.77 -27.55
C LEU A 11 5.20 -35.25 -27.36
N MET A 12 3.96 -34.79 -27.21
CA MET A 12 3.64 -33.36 -26.93
C MET A 12 3.96 -33.07 -25.46
N ILE A 13 5.14 -32.51 -25.20
CA ILE A 13 5.54 -32.00 -23.87
C ILE A 13 4.77 -30.68 -23.63
N ALA A 14 3.69 -30.77 -22.86
CA ALA A 14 3.02 -29.58 -22.34
C ALA A 14 3.94 -28.94 -21.27
N THR A 15 4.63 -27.87 -21.63
CA THR A 15 5.36 -27.05 -20.68
C THR A 15 4.33 -26.27 -19.87
N LEU A 16 4.08 -26.67 -18.64
CA LEU A 16 3.36 -25.89 -17.65
C LEU A 16 4.25 -24.66 -17.32
N THR A 17 3.98 -23.53 -17.96
CA THR A 17 4.50 -22.25 -17.54
C THR A 17 3.83 -21.87 -16.23
N PHE A 18 4.44 -22.24 -15.10
CA PHE A 18 4.11 -21.62 -13.83
C PHE A 18 4.43 -20.13 -13.98
N GLY A 19 3.41 -19.28 -13.88
CA GLY A 19 3.60 -17.85 -13.84
C GLY A 19 4.52 -17.51 -12.66
N GLN A 20 5.80 -17.21 -12.95
CA GLN A 20 6.72 -16.74 -11.93
C GLN A 20 6.23 -15.36 -11.48
N ASN A 21 5.92 -15.23 -10.20
CA ASN A 21 5.76 -13.89 -9.60
C ASN A 21 7.05 -13.12 -9.90
N ALA A 22 6.92 -11.98 -10.55
CA ALA A 22 8.07 -11.13 -10.84
C ALA A 22 8.75 -10.73 -9.52
N ASP A 23 10.08 -10.80 -9.49
CA ASP A 23 10.85 -10.40 -8.31
C ASP A 23 10.71 -8.90 -8.03
N TRP A 24 10.82 -8.53 -6.75
CA TRP A 24 10.85 -7.14 -6.33
C TRP A 24 12.10 -6.43 -6.87
N GLN A 25 11.91 -5.39 -7.66
CA GLN A 25 12.97 -4.54 -8.22
C GLN A 25 13.12 -3.27 -7.37
N LEU A 26 14.35 -2.98 -6.93
CA LEU A 26 14.66 -1.76 -6.19
C LEU A 26 14.56 -0.54 -7.14
N LYS A 27 13.66 0.40 -6.84
CA LYS A 27 13.48 1.65 -7.59
C LYS A 27 14.26 2.80 -6.97
N ARG A 28 14.26 2.88 -5.64
CA ARG A 28 14.89 3.97 -4.88
C ARG A 28 15.48 3.43 -3.58
N ASN A 29 16.64 3.96 -3.21
CA ASN A 29 17.24 3.77 -1.89
C ASN A 29 17.83 5.12 -1.46
N GLN A 30 17.13 5.83 -0.59
CA GLN A 30 17.49 7.20 -0.18
C GLN A 30 16.94 7.48 1.22
N ASP A 31 17.72 8.15 2.08
CA ASP A 31 17.28 8.60 3.41
C ASP A 31 16.72 7.47 4.30
N ASP A 32 17.31 6.27 4.24
CA ASP A 32 16.82 5.04 4.89
C ASP A 32 15.40 4.65 4.42
N ILE A 33 15.07 4.96 3.17
CA ILE A 33 13.83 4.57 2.51
C ILE A 33 14.17 3.73 1.29
N LYS A 34 13.70 2.48 1.27
CA LYS A 34 13.81 1.59 0.13
C LYS A 34 12.45 1.42 -0.51
N VAL A 35 12.36 1.75 -1.80
CA VAL A 35 11.14 1.61 -2.62
C VAL A 35 11.39 0.53 -3.66
N TYR A 36 10.52 -0.47 -3.68
CA TYR A 36 10.55 -1.57 -4.64
C TYR A 36 9.25 -1.61 -5.41
N TYR A 37 9.30 -2.12 -6.61
CA TYR A 37 8.12 -2.43 -7.41
C TYR A 37 8.25 -3.81 -8.07
N ARG A 38 7.13 -4.36 -8.47
CA ARG A 38 7.07 -5.52 -9.35
C ARG A 38 5.80 -5.47 -10.20
N GLN A 39 5.82 -6.15 -11.35
CA GLN A 39 4.61 -6.43 -12.10
C GLN A 39 3.78 -7.45 -11.34
N SER A 40 2.49 -7.19 -11.16
CA SER A 40 1.58 -8.19 -10.58
C SER A 40 1.47 -9.41 -11.49
N ALA A 41 1.44 -10.62 -10.91
CA ALA A 41 1.37 -11.86 -11.68
C ALA A 41 0.03 -12.04 -12.40
N ASP A 42 -1.04 -11.45 -11.87
CA ASP A 42 -2.43 -11.63 -12.29
C ASP A 42 -3.03 -10.41 -13.00
N SER A 43 -2.26 -9.34 -13.19
CA SER A 43 -2.74 -8.11 -13.80
C SER A 43 -1.61 -7.26 -14.39
N LYS A 44 -1.98 -6.22 -15.16
CA LYS A 44 -1.04 -5.21 -15.67
C LYS A 44 -0.64 -4.16 -14.62
N VAL A 45 -1.12 -4.28 -13.41
CA VAL A 45 -0.87 -3.35 -12.30
C VAL A 45 0.51 -3.60 -11.71
N TYR A 46 1.19 -2.52 -11.31
CA TYR A 46 2.40 -2.60 -10.50
C TYR A 46 2.04 -2.70 -9.01
N GLU A 47 2.79 -3.54 -8.31
CA GLU A 47 2.79 -3.59 -6.85
C GLU A 47 3.98 -2.78 -6.33
N LEU A 48 3.76 -2.06 -5.25
CA LEU A 48 4.74 -1.24 -4.56
C LEU A 48 5.06 -1.86 -3.19
N LYS A 49 6.34 -1.89 -2.83
CA LYS A 49 6.80 -2.20 -1.47
C LYS A 49 7.72 -1.10 -0.98
N MET A 50 7.49 -0.63 0.24
CA MET A 50 8.39 0.31 0.91
C MET A 50 8.91 -0.31 2.20
N VAL A 51 10.19 -0.07 2.50
CA VAL A 51 10.83 -0.47 3.76
C VAL A 51 11.59 0.74 4.29
N TYR A 52 11.27 1.17 5.51
CA TYR A 52 11.88 2.34 6.14
C TYR A 52 11.72 2.29 7.66
N HIS A 53 12.44 3.19 8.37
CA HIS A 53 12.31 3.35 9.81
C HIS A 53 11.74 4.72 10.17
N VAL A 54 11.05 4.76 11.31
CA VAL A 54 10.58 6.01 11.93
C VAL A 54 11.01 6.04 13.39
N GLU A 55 11.35 7.24 13.89
CA GLU A 55 11.66 7.51 15.29
C GLU A 55 10.35 7.80 16.04
N ALA A 56 9.62 6.75 16.39
CA ALA A 56 8.32 6.84 17.05
C ALA A 56 8.00 5.53 17.78
N SER A 57 7.14 5.58 18.79
CA SER A 57 6.55 4.40 19.41
C SER A 57 5.52 3.73 18.47
N LEU A 58 5.21 2.45 18.69
CA LEU A 58 4.12 1.78 17.97
C LEU A 58 2.79 2.53 18.13
N SER A 59 2.45 2.94 19.35
CA SER A 59 1.26 3.75 19.63
C SER A 59 1.24 5.05 18.83
N GLY A 60 2.39 5.71 18.66
CA GLY A 60 2.52 6.93 17.86
C GLY A 60 2.20 6.69 16.39
N VAL A 61 2.76 5.62 15.81
CA VAL A 61 2.50 5.26 14.41
C VAL A 61 1.03 4.84 14.23
N VAL A 62 0.49 4.00 15.11
CA VAL A 62 -0.91 3.57 15.07
C VAL A 62 -1.85 4.78 15.18
N LYS A 63 -1.56 5.72 16.09
CA LYS A 63 -2.34 6.95 16.22
C LYS A 63 -2.32 7.81 14.96
N LEU A 64 -1.18 7.91 14.28
CA LEU A 64 -1.08 8.61 12.99
C LEU A 64 -1.90 7.92 11.89
N LEU A 65 -1.88 6.58 11.84
CA LEU A 65 -2.68 5.80 10.88
C LEU A 65 -4.19 5.82 11.20
N ASP A 66 -4.57 6.06 12.45
CA ASP A 66 -5.98 6.23 12.86
C ASP A 66 -6.50 7.66 12.62
N ASP A 67 -5.61 8.65 12.57
CA ASP A 67 -5.96 10.07 12.39
C ASP A 67 -6.19 10.42 10.91
N VAL A 68 -7.27 9.85 10.34
CA VAL A 68 -7.64 9.99 8.93
C VAL A 68 -7.70 11.45 8.51
N GLN A 69 -8.28 12.33 9.33
CA GLN A 69 -8.43 13.75 8.99
C GLN A 69 -7.10 14.48 8.80
N ASN A 70 -6.01 13.91 9.32
CA ASN A 70 -4.66 14.45 9.14
C ASN A 70 -3.91 13.91 7.91
N TYR A 71 -4.48 12.98 7.16
CA TYR A 71 -3.79 12.32 6.03
C TYR A 71 -3.32 13.32 4.96
N THR A 72 -4.08 14.39 4.69
CA THR A 72 -3.70 15.44 3.74
C THR A 72 -2.39 16.17 4.10
N ASN A 73 -1.95 16.11 5.35
CA ASN A 73 -0.71 16.73 5.80
C ASN A 73 0.55 15.88 5.53
N TRP A 74 0.39 14.59 5.25
CA TRP A 74 1.55 13.72 5.05
C TRP A 74 1.47 12.80 3.84
N VAL A 75 0.29 12.42 3.36
CA VAL A 75 0.16 11.60 2.15
C VAL A 75 0.31 12.49 0.91
N TYR A 76 1.27 12.15 0.08
CA TYR A 76 1.57 12.93 -1.13
C TYR A 76 0.36 13.01 -2.08
N LYS A 77 0.05 14.23 -2.54
CA LYS A 77 -1.06 14.49 -3.48
C LYS A 77 -2.44 14.06 -2.99
N LEU A 78 -2.63 13.91 -1.70
CA LEU A 78 -3.96 13.69 -1.12
C LEU A 78 -4.64 15.05 -0.89
N ALA A 79 -5.74 15.29 -1.58
CA ALA A 79 -6.48 16.55 -1.53
C ALA A 79 -7.63 16.55 -0.53
N GLU A 80 -8.27 15.41 -0.34
CA GLU A 80 -9.42 15.26 0.56
C GLU A 80 -9.39 13.91 1.26
N THR A 81 -9.78 13.89 2.52
CA THR A 81 -9.92 12.66 3.29
C THR A 81 -11.01 12.80 4.35
N SER A 82 -11.72 11.73 4.64
CA SER A 82 -12.74 11.71 5.70
C SER A 82 -12.99 10.27 6.19
N VAL A 83 -13.40 10.15 7.44
CA VAL A 83 -13.95 8.89 7.96
C VAL A 83 -15.38 8.74 7.42
N VAL A 84 -15.66 7.65 6.73
CA VAL A 84 -17.01 7.30 6.25
C VAL A 84 -17.82 6.63 7.35
N GLU A 85 -17.22 5.68 8.05
CA GLU A 85 -17.85 4.96 9.16
C GLU A 85 -16.77 4.34 10.05
N ARG A 86 -16.93 4.46 11.36
CA ARG A 86 -16.09 3.75 12.34
C ARG A 86 -16.87 2.53 12.85
N VAL A 87 -16.35 1.33 12.57
CA VAL A 87 -16.97 0.07 12.96
C VAL A 87 -16.65 -0.25 14.43
N ASN A 88 -15.38 -0.06 14.81
CA ASN A 88 -14.90 -0.24 16.19
C ASN A 88 -13.61 0.58 16.39
N GLN A 89 -12.85 0.31 17.44
CA GLN A 89 -11.63 1.04 17.77
C GLN A 89 -10.52 0.91 16.71
N THR A 90 -10.46 -0.21 16.00
CA THR A 90 -9.38 -0.55 15.06
C THR A 90 -9.83 -0.67 13.61
N ASP A 91 -11.16 -0.69 13.38
CA ASP A 91 -11.74 -0.96 12.07
C ASP A 91 -12.61 0.21 11.63
N PHE A 92 -12.36 0.75 10.44
CA PHE A 92 -13.13 1.88 9.89
C PHE A 92 -13.10 1.93 8.36
N TYR A 93 -14.10 2.59 7.81
CA TYR A 93 -14.14 2.98 6.40
C TYR A 93 -13.73 4.43 6.26
N TYR A 94 -12.90 4.74 5.26
CA TYR A 94 -12.48 6.09 4.97
C TYR A 94 -12.51 6.38 3.47
N TYR A 95 -12.69 7.64 3.14
CA TYR A 95 -12.65 8.17 1.79
C TYR A 95 -11.40 9.00 1.59
N ASN A 96 -10.78 8.86 0.43
CA ASN A 96 -9.67 9.71 -0.01
C ASN A 96 -9.87 10.17 -1.44
N ARG A 97 -9.51 11.43 -1.74
CA ARG A 97 -9.38 11.96 -3.10
C ARG A 97 -7.94 12.42 -3.33
N MET A 98 -7.37 11.95 -4.43
CA MET A 98 -6.00 12.24 -4.83
C MET A 98 -5.99 13.17 -6.04
N ASP A 99 -5.18 14.23 -5.98
CA ASP A 99 -4.93 15.16 -7.07
C ASP A 99 -4.15 14.48 -8.19
N PHE A 100 -4.70 14.53 -9.38
CA PHE A 100 -4.03 14.14 -10.59
C PHE A 100 -3.80 15.37 -11.49
N PRO A 101 -2.65 15.48 -12.17
CA PRO A 101 -2.37 16.64 -13.01
C PRO A 101 -3.27 16.64 -14.25
N TRP A 102 -3.68 17.83 -14.63
CA TRP A 102 -4.42 18.04 -15.88
C TRP A 102 -3.66 17.41 -17.07
N PRO A 103 -4.30 16.75 -18.06
CA PRO A 103 -5.76 16.67 -18.29
C PRO A 103 -6.47 15.47 -17.63
N MET A 104 -5.88 14.80 -16.66
CA MET A 104 -6.48 13.65 -15.99
C MET A 104 -7.43 14.09 -14.88
N SER A 105 -8.55 13.39 -14.76
CA SER A 105 -9.43 13.55 -13.59
C SER A 105 -8.73 13.09 -12.33
N ASP A 106 -9.09 13.65 -11.18
CA ASP A 106 -8.71 13.15 -9.87
C ASP A 106 -9.22 11.72 -9.66
N ARG A 107 -8.59 11.01 -8.75
CA ARG A 107 -9.03 9.68 -8.32
C ARG A 107 -9.56 9.74 -6.90
N ASP A 108 -10.62 8.96 -6.66
CA ASP A 108 -11.07 8.73 -5.31
C ASP A 108 -11.06 7.23 -4.97
N LEU A 109 -11.03 6.97 -3.68
CA LEU A 109 -11.14 5.62 -3.16
C LEU A 109 -11.94 5.61 -1.86
N VAL A 110 -12.56 4.47 -1.59
CA VAL A 110 -13.07 4.11 -0.26
C VAL A 110 -12.34 2.86 0.18
N GLY A 111 -11.66 2.96 1.32
CA GLY A 111 -10.93 1.86 1.92
C GLY A 111 -11.59 1.37 3.20
N TYR A 112 -11.59 0.07 3.43
CA TYR A 112 -11.85 -0.55 4.72
C TYR A 112 -10.53 -0.87 5.39
N SER A 113 -10.22 -0.16 6.46
CA SER A 113 -9.03 -0.35 7.28
C SER A 113 -9.32 -1.26 8.46
N ARG A 114 -8.42 -2.20 8.73
CA ARG A 114 -8.43 -3.07 9.88
C ARG A 114 -7.03 -3.18 10.47
N LEU A 115 -6.91 -3.07 11.80
CA LEU A 115 -5.63 -3.13 12.51
C LEU A 115 -5.70 -4.14 13.65
N TRP A 116 -4.59 -4.88 13.88
CA TRP A 116 -4.40 -5.76 15.02
C TRP A 116 -2.92 -5.86 15.38
N GLN A 117 -2.63 -6.33 16.58
CA GLN A 117 -1.27 -6.62 17.03
C GLN A 117 -1.08 -8.12 17.25
N GLU A 118 0.06 -8.65 16.81
CA GLU A 118 0.52 -10.00 17.12
C GLU A 118 1.17 -9.99 18.50
N MET A 119 0.62 -10.74 19.45
CA MET A 119 1.06 -10.68 20.84
C MET A 119 2.47 -11.21 21.07
N ASP A 120 2.89 -12.24 20.30
CA ASP A 120 4.20 -12.87 20.47
C ASP A 120 5.35 -12.00 19.92
N THR A 121 5.13 -11.38 18.77
CA THR A 121 6.14 -10.57 18.05
C THR A 121 6.03 -9.09 18.34
N LYS A 122 4.93 -8.64 18.93
CA LYS A 122 4.51 -7.23 19.09
C LYS A 122 4.35 -6.48 17.75
N ILE A 123 4.43 -7.17 16.63
CA ILE A 123 4.22 -6.57 15.31
C ILE A 123 2.76 -6.10 15.21
N VAL A 124 2.56 -4.84 14.87
CA VAL A 124 1.24 -4.33 14.51
C VAL A 124 1.05 -4.49 13.01
N ARG A 125 -0.06 -5.10 12.64
CA ARG A 125 -0.47 -5.23 11.25
C ARG A 125 -1.69 -4.38 10.96
N ALA A 126 -1.70 -3.73 9.80
CA ALA A 126 -2.90 -3.10 9.30
C ALA A 126 -3.09 -3.45 7.83
N THR A 127 -4.35 -3.62 7.45
CA THR A 127 -4.74 -3.87 6.05
C THR A 127 -5.77 -2.85 5.62
N VAL A 128 -5.72 -2.46 4.34
CA VAL A 128 -6.79 -1.69 3.72
C VAL A 128 -7.23 -2.40 2.46
N LYS A 129 -8.50 -2.70 2.38
CA LYS A 129 -9.12 -3.29 1.18
C LYS A 129 -10.09 -2.29 0.57
N SER A 130 -10.27 -2.37 -0.75
CA SER A 130 -11.27 -1.57 -1.43
C SER A 130 -12.66 -1.84 -0.87
N ALA A 131 -13.39 -0.76 -0.61
CA ALA A 131 -14.80 -0.76 -0.21
C ALA A 131 -15.57 0.24 -1.10
N HIS A 132 -15.27 0.24 -2.39
CA HIS A 132 -15.78 1.21 -3.37
C HIS A 132 -17.31 1.33 -3.39
N TRP A 133 -18.03 0.26 -3.03
CA TRP A 133 -19.50 0.23 -2.93
C TRP A 133 -20.08 1.00 -1.74
N LYS A 134 -19.23 1.39 -0.76
CA LYS A 134 -19.70 2.00 0.50
C LYS A 134 -20.21 3.42 0.31
N THR A 135 -19.76 4.14 -0.73
CA THR A 135 -20.23 5.48 -1.07
C THR A 135 -20.55 5.56 -2.57
N LYS A 136 -21.46 6.48 -2.93
CA LYS A 136 -21.74 6.76 -4.35
C LYS A 136 -20.51 7.29 -5.06
N GLU A 137 -20.32 6.91 -6.31
CA GLU A 137 -19.30 7.49 -7.19
C GLU A 137 -19.67 8.93 -7.55
N LYS A 138 -18.64 9.78 -7.68
CA LYS A 138 -18.76 11.16 -8.14
C LYS A 138 -18.45 11.19 -9.64
N SER A 139 -19.26 11.88 -10.44
CA SER A 139 -19.15 11.86 -11.91
C SER A 139 -17.91 12.55 -12.48
N ASP A 140 -17.27 13.41 -11.69
CA ASP A 140 -16.05 14.15 -12.03
C ASP A 140 -14.77 13.46 -11.58
N LEU A 141 -14.88 12.33 -10.88
CA LEU A 141 -13.76 11.55 -10.35
C LEU A 141 -13.71 10.15 -10.97
N VAL A 142 -12.51 9.55 -10.94
CA VAL A 142 -12.33 8.15 -11.31
C VAL A 142 -12.19 7.32 -10.04
N ARG A 143 -13.14 6.40 -9.79
CA ARG A 143 -13.15 5.54 -8.61
C ARG A 143 -12.13 4.40 -8.74
N ILE A 144 -11.22 4.32 -7.77
CA ILE A 144 -10.31 3.17 -7.60
C ILE A 144 -11.09 2.02 -6.98
N THR A 145 -11.24 0.93 -7.73
CA THR A 145 -11.98 -0.27 -7.29
C THR A 145 -11.06 -1.41 -6.84
N LEU A 146 -9.81 -1.44 -7.29
CA LEU A 146 -8.78 -2.36 -6.81
C LEU A 146 -7.83 -1.64 -5.86
N LEU A 147 -7.89 -2.00 -4.59
CA LEU A 147 -7.00 -1.49 -3.54
C LEU A 147 -6.72 -2.61 -2.55
N ASP A 148 -5.45 -2.90 -2.35
CA ASP A 148 -4.94 -3.80 -1.31
C ASP A 148 -3.68 -3.16 -0.71
N ILE A 149 -3.78 -2.75 0.53
CA ILE A 149 -2.66 -2.19 1.30
C ILE A 149 -2.39 -3.07 2.50
N GLN A 150 -1.10 -3.27 2.81
CA GLN A 150 -0.67 -3.96 4.01
C GLN A 150 0.44 -3.14 4.68
N TRP A 151 0.33 -2.99 5.99
CA TRP A 151 1.33 -2.38 6.86
C TRP A 151 1.81 -3.40 7.87
N ASN A 152 3.13 -3.52 8.01
CA ASN A 152 3.77 -4.23 9.11
C ASN A 152 4.60 -3.21 9.89
N LEU A 153 4.20 -2.92 11.11
CA LEU A 153 4.89 -2.02 12.03
C LEU A 153 5.69 -2.90 13.00
N ILE A 154 6.99 -2.97 12.81
CA ILE A 154 7.89 -3.90 13.49
C ILE A 154 8.71 -3.12 14.51
N PRO A 155 8.43 -3.25 15.83
CA PRO A 155 9.18 -2.53 16.84
C PRO A 155 10.63 -2.99 16.87
N GLN A 156 11.55 -2.06 17.10
CA GLN A 156 13.00 -2.30 17.16
C GLN A 156 13.51 -2.05 18.57
N LYS A 157 14.54 -2.80 18.99
CA LYS A 157 15.17 -2.66 20.33
C LYS A 157 15.76 -1.28 20.59
N ASP A 158 16.06 -0.51 19.55
CA ASP A 158 16.56 0.86 19.62
C ASP A 158 15.46 1.93 19.74
N GLY A 159 14.20 1.52 19.94
CA GLY A 159 13.06 2.42 20.10
C GLY A 159 12.48 2.96 18.81
N ARG A 160 12.98 2.54 17.65
CA ARG A 160 12.41 2.86 16.34
C ARG A 160 11.34 1.83 15.94
N VAL A 161 10.56 2.19 14.94
CA VAL A 161 9.67 1.24 14.27
C VAL A 161 10.15 1.08 12.82
N LYS A 162 10.46 -0.17 12.43
CA LYS A 162 10.63 -0.54 11.02
C LYS A 162 9.25 -0.71 10.42
N ILE A 163 9.01 -0.07 9.29
CA ILE A 163 7.75 -0.16 8.55
C ILE A 163 7.99 -0.88 7.23
N GLU A 164 7.19 -1.91 6.98
CA GLU A 164 7.07 -2.53 5.69
C GLU A 164 5.65 -2.27 5.18
N TYR A 165 5.56 -1.59 4.06
CA TYR A 165 4.31 -1.21 3.40
C TYR A 165 4.22 -1.87 2.05
N PHE A 166 3.06 -2.43 1.74
CA PHE A 166 2.75 -3.03 0.45
C PHE A 166 1.48 -2.40 -0.11
N LEU A 167 1.49 -2.10 -1.39
CA LEU A 167 0.35 -1.55 -2.12
C LEU A 167 0.17 -2.31 -3.44
N LYS A 168 -1.03 -2.80 -3.66
CA LYS A 168 -1.54 -3.21 -4.97
C LYS A 168 -2.79 -2.37 -5.25
N SER A 169 -2.75 -1.56 -6.30
CA SER A 169 -3.86 -0.68 -6.66
C SER A 169 -3.91 -0.49 -8.16
N ASP A 170 -5.11 -0.51 -8.71
CA ASP A 170 -5.36 -0.09 -10.08
C ASP A 170 -5.94 1.33 -10.07
N PRO A 171 -5.18 2.34 -10.52
CA PRO A 171 -5.66 3.71 -10.55
C PRO A 171 -6.77 3.94 -11.59
N ALA A 172 -7.15 2.90 -12.33
CA ALA A 172 -8.14 2.88 -13.39
C ALA A 172 -7.84 3.85 -14.58
N GLY A 173 -8.42 3.56 -15.72
CA GLY A 173 -8.24 4.35 -16.94
C GLY A 173 -6.82 4.24 -17.52
N SER A 174 -6.51 5.09 -18.50
CA SER A 174 -5.20 5.15 -19.13
C SER A 174 -4.27 6.08 -18.34
N ILE A 175 -3.20 5.54 -17.77
CA ILE A 175 -2.20 6.28 -16.98
C ILE A 175 -0.92 6.41 -17.80
N PRO A 176 -0.44 7.64 -18.08
CA PRO A 176 0.84 7.85 -18.76
C PRO A 176 2.02 7.29 -17.98
N GLY A 177 3.05 6.77 -18.68
CA GLY A 177 4.20 6.14 -18.03
C GLY A 177 4.97 7.04 -17.04
N TRP A 178 5.01 8.37 -17.29
CA TRP A 178 5.64 9.30 -16.36
C TRP A 178 4.91 9.39 -15.02
N MET A 179 3.58 9.22 -15.01
CA MET A 179 2.77 9.19 -13.78
C MET A 179 3.03 7.90 -12.98
N VAL A 180 3.17 6.76 -13.66
CA VAL A 180 3.58 5.51 -13.02
C VAL A 180 4.93 5.70 -12.34
N ASN A 181 5.89 6.35 -13.01
CA ASN A 181 7.19 6.66 -12.43
C ASN A 181 7.08 7.58 -11.20
N LEU A 182 6.24 8.62 -11.25
CA LEU A 182 6.00 9.49 -10.11
C LEU A 182 5.44 8.73 -8.90
N ALA A 183 4.46 7.87 -9.12
CA ALA A 183 3.85 7.03 -8.09
C ALA A 183 4.81 6.00 -7.49
N LEU A 184 5.77 5.49 -8.30
CA LEU A 184 6.75 4.49 -7.86
C LEU A 184 8.07 5.09 -7.34
N ASP A 185 8.27 6.40 -7.44
CA ASP A 185 9.54 7.05 -7.11
C ASP A 185 9.38 8.20 -6.11
N GLN A 186 8.89 9.36 -6.54
CA GLN A 186 8.84 10.58 -5.72
C GLN A 186 7.73 10.53 -4.65
N GLY A 187 6.53 10.10 -5.02
CA GLY A 187 5.38 10.09 -4.14
C GLY A 187 5.61 9.33 -2.82
N PRO A 188 6.14 8.09 -2.86
CA PRO A 188 6.49 7.34 -1.66
C PRO A 188 7.51 8.05 -0.77
N ILE A 189 8.57 8.62 -1.35
CA ILE A 189 9.61 9.33 -0.58
C ILE A 189 9.04 10.55 0.14
N GLU A 190 8.25 11.38 -0.56
CA GLU A 190 7.64 12.57 0.04
C GLU A 190 6.62 12.19 1.13
N THR A 191 5.81 11.16 0.91
CA THR A 191 4.88 10.63 1.91
C THR A 191 5.63 10.23 3.19
N ILE A 192 6.73 9.47 3.08
CA ILE A 192 7.49 9.01 4.25
C ILE A 192 8.20 10.18 4.95
N LYS A 193 8.77 11.12 4.20
CA LYS A 193 9.38 12.33 4.78
C LYS A 193 8.36 13.15 5.58
N ASN A 194 7.17 13.31 5.05
CA ASN A 194 6.09 14.03 5.74
C ASN A 194 5.56 13.24 6.94
N MET A 195 5.39 11.91 6.82
CA MET A 195 5.06 11.03 7.95
C MET A 195 6.05 11.18 9.11
N ARG A 196 7.36 11.20 8.81
CA ARG A 196 8.41 11.42 9.81
C ARG A 196 8.31 12.78 10.50
N LYS A 197 7.86 13.83 9.78
CA LYS A 197 7.61 15.17 10.36
C LYS A 197 6.38 15.16 11.26
N GLU A 198 5.28 14.52 10.82
CA GLU A 198 4.06 14.41 11.61
C GLU A 198 4.29 13.68 12.93
N LEU A 199 5.01 12.55 12.90
CA LEU A 199 5.30 11.75 14.09
C LEU A 199 6.09 12.48 15.19
N LYS A 200 6.75 13.62 14.85
CA LYS A 200 7.43 14.48 15.84
C LYS A 200 6.48 15.39 16.60
N LYS A 201 5.23 15.57 16.16
CA LYS A 201 4.24 16.39 16.83
C LYS A 201 3.78 15.76 18.14
N ASP A 202 3.48 16.57 19.14
CA ASP A 202 3.12 16.12 20.50
C ASP A 202 1.95 15.14 20.52
N LYS A 203 0.97 15.32 19.61
CA LYS A 203 -0.20 14.43 19.51
C LYS A 203 0.13 12.99 19.14
N TYR A 204 1.35 12.72 18.64
CA TYR A 204 1.82 11.37 18.27
C TYR A 204 3.02 10.93 19.10
N LYS A 205 3.92 11.86 19.46
CA LYS A 205 5.20 11.57 20.10
C LYS A 205 5.05 10.87 21.44
N ASN A 206 4.09 11.32 22.26
CA ASN A 206 3.94 10.88 23.65
C ASN A 206 2.68 10.05 23.89
N VAL A 207 2.00 9.61 22.82
CA VAL A 207 0.76 8.85 22.96
C VAL A 207 1.05 7.42 23.42
N ARG A 208 0.16 6.88 24.24
CA ARG A 208 0.07 5.47 24.59
C ARG A 208 -1.36 5.00 24.31
N LEU A 209 -1.49 3.94 23.56
CA LEU A 209 -2.78 3.32 23.24
C LEU A 209 -2.95 2.06 24.09
N PRO A 210 -4.02 1.94 24.90
CA PRO A 210 -4.17 0.81 25.83
C PRO A 210 -4.21 -0.58 25.17
N PHE A 211 -4.51 -0.62 23.87
CA PHE A 211 -4.59 -1.86 23.08
C PHE A 211 -3.31 -2.13 22.26
N ILE A 212 -2.25 -1.33 22.45
CA ILE A 212 -0.95 -1.50 21.79
C ILE A 212 0.11 -1.72 22.86
N GLU A 213 0.75 -2.87 22.80
CA GLU A 213 1.93 -3.18 23.63
C GLU A 213 3.20 -2.74 22.88
N GLU A 214 4.00 -1.95 23.54
CA GLU A 214 5.35 -1.59 23.06
C GLU A 214 6.33 -2.76 23.27
N LEU A 215 7.54 -2.68 22.69
CA LEU A 215 8.59 -3.69 22.88
C LEU A 215 9.26 -3.50 24.22
#